data_358252caf12e355187fc146ea3107d19
#
_entry.id   358252caf12e355187fc146ea3107d19
#
_cell.length_a   1.000
_cell.length_b   1.000
_cell.length_c   1.000
_cell.angle_alpha   90.00
_cell.angle_beta   90.00
_cell.angle_gamma   90.00
#
_symmetry.space_group_name_H-M   'P 1'
#
loop_
_entity.id
_entity.type
_entity.pdbx_description
1 polymer ?
#
loop_
_entity_poly.entity_id
_entity_poly.type
_entity_poly.pdbx_seq_one_letter_code
_entity_poly.pdbx_strand_id
1 'polypeptide(L)'
;MIRRLRQEYPSRDGTPIISHIDLNIFVKRYFTTCLDCTFCHDACCSYGTDVDTENVQRIKAHAEALEAHTGVPRSEWFSGDFYEDHEFAGASHTRTKQYRGACAFLNRSGRGCLIHSFCIDQHIDYHALKPMVCCLFPITFDGGLLHPSSEIEDGSLICMNDGLTLYEAAHNEILYYFGEGLIAELDALAESKQA
;
A
#
# COMPACT_ATOMS: atom_id res chain seq x y z
N MET A 1 5.87 -19.23 4.75
CA MET A 1 7.14 -19.86 4.25
C MET A 1 7.79 -18.92 3.26
N ILE A 2 9.01 -18.48 3.56
CA ILE A 2 9.76 -17.54 2.71
C ILE A 2 10.53 -18.30 1.63
N ARG A 3 10.53 -17.76 0.42
CA ARG A 3 11.26 -18.27 -0.73
C ARG A 3 12.08 -17.16 -1.37
N ARG A 4 13.34 -17.46 -1.70
CA ARG A 4 14.20 -16.58 -2.48
C ARG A 4 13.76 -16.58 -3.94
N LEU A 5 13.68 -15.41 -4.55
CA LEU A 5 13.40 -15.23 -5.98
C LEU A 5 14.66 -15.54 -6.82
N ARG A 6 14.47 -15.79 -8.12
CA ARG A 6 15.56 -16.12 -9.05
C ARG A 6 16.53 -14.97 -9.23
N GLN A 7 16.04 -13.73 -9.10
CA GLN A 7 16.82 -12.49 -9.16
C GLN A 7 16.22 -11.43 -8.24
N GLU A 8 16.85 -10.29 -8.15
CA GLU A 8 16.34 -9.13 -7.48
C GLU A 8 15.47 -8.30 -8.43
N TYR A 9 14.35 -7.78 -7.91
CA TYR A 9 13.39 -6.99 -8.64
C TYR A 9 13.27 -5.60 -7.99
N PRO A 10 13.97 -4.59 -8.53
CA PRO A 10 13.77 -3.22 -8.07
C PRO A 10 12.38 -2.73 -8.45
N SER A 11 11.80 -1.88 -7.62
CA SER A 11 10.60 -1.15 -8.02
C SER A 11 10.91 -0.19 -9.17
N ARG A 12 9.87 0.35 -9.80
CA ARG A 12 10.00 1.36 -10.86
C ARG A 12 10.74 2.64 -10.41
N ASP A 13 10.73 2.93 -9.11
CA ASP A 13 11.41 4.07 -8.50
C ASP A 13 12.81 3.69 -7.96
N GLY A 14 13.26 2.44 -8.23
CA GLY A 14 14.55 1.89 -7.83
C GLY A 14 14.55 1.19 -6.46
N THR A 15 13.65 1.58 -5.57
CA THR A 15 13.45 1.00 -4.22
C THR A 15 11.96 0.86 -3.91
N PRO A 16 11.54 -0.17 -3.14
CA PRO A 16 12.34 -1.28 -2.62
C PRO A 16 12.86 -2.22 -3.71
N ILE A 17 13.83 -3.08 -3.35
CA ILE A 17 14.32 -4.16 -4.20
C ILE A 17 13.85 -5.48 -3.61
N ILE A 18 12.98 -6.20 -4.29
CA ILE A 18 12.41 -7.46 -3.82
C ILE A 18 13.30 -8.64 -4.25
N SER A 19 13.73 -9.42 -3.27
CA SER A 19 14.56 -10.63 -3.46
C SER A 19 13.96 -11.89 -2.86
N HIS A 20 12.93 -11.75 -2.02
CA HIS A 20 12.23 -12.83 -1.33
C HIS A 20 10.72 -12.62 -1.36
N ILE A 21 10.00 -13.73 -1.23
CA ILE A 21 8.54 -13.74 -1.17
C ILE A 21 8.04 -14.62 -0.03
N ASP A 22 7.08 -14.17 0.75
CA ASP A 22 6.32 -15.05 1.62
C ASP A 22 5.17 -15.71 0.86
N LEU A 23 5.25 -17.02 0.77
CA LEU A 23 4.26 -17.83 0.04
C LEU A 23 2.85 -17.77 0.65
N ASN A 24 2.67 -17.17 1.82
CA ASN A 24 1.35 -16.95 2.42
C ASN A 24 0.49 -15.98 1.60
N ILE A 25 1.09 -15.14 0.74
CA ILE A 25 0.31 -14.27 -0.16
C ILE A 25 -0.55 -15.04 -1.16
N PHE A 26 -0.18 -16.29 -1.49
CA PHE A 26 -0.94 -17.16 -2.39
C PHE A 26 -2.03 -17.99 -1.69
N VAL A 27 -2.10 -17.92 -0.36
CA VAL A 27 -3.00 -18.75 0.46
C VAL A 27 -3.98 -17.90 1.25
N LYS A 28 -3.49 -16.86 1.92
CA LYS A 28 -4.34 -15.96 2.69
C LYS A 28 -5.26 -15.20 1.73
N ARG A 29 -6.49 -14.94 2.19
CA ARG A 29 -7.53 -14.26 1.41
C ARG A 29 -7.94 -12.97 2.08
N TYR A 30 -8.37 -12.01 1.27
CA TYR A 30 -8.79 -10.71 1.72
C TYR A 30 -9.90 -10.16 0.81
N PHE A 31 -10.94 -9.60 1.42
CA PHE A 31 -12.01 -8.95 0.68
C PHE A 31 -11.54 -7.61 0.10
N THR A 32 -11.50 -7.51 -1.22
CA THR A 32 -10.86 -6.39 -1.93
C THR A 32 -11.82 -5.32 -2.45
N THR A 33 -13.11 -5.61 -2.48
CA THR A 33 -14.12 -4.64 -2.95
C THR A 33 -14.42 -3.62 -1.85
N CYS A 34 -13.37 -2.91 -1.39
CA CYS A 34 -13.44 -2.03 -0.21
C CYS A 34 -14.51 -0.94 -0.32
N LEU A 35 -14.73 -0.37 -1.51
CA LEU A 35 -15.74 0.67 -1.70
C LEU A 35 -17.18 0.14 -1.54
N ASP A 36 -17.39 -1.14 -1.80
CA ASP A 36 -18.69 -1.82 -1.64
C ASP A 36 -18.84 -2.48 -0.26
N CYS A 37 -17.77 -2.53 0.53
CA CYS A 37 -17.76 -3.13 1.85
C CYS A 37 -18.49 -2.23 2.86
N THR A 38 -19.49 -2.79 3.56
CA THR A 38 -20.28 -2.07 4.57
C THR A 38 -19.93 -2.45 6.00
N PHE A 39 -19.01 -3.39 6.22
CA PHE A 39 -18.76 -3.99 7.52
C PHE A 39 -17.41 -3.63 8.15
N CYS A 40 -16.38 -3.24 7.40
CA CYS A 40 -15.05 -3.01 7.95
C CYS A 40 -14.77 -1.56 8.37
N HIS A 41 -15.57 -0.60 7.89
CA HIS A 41 -15.41 0.83 8.16
C HIS A 41 -13.97 1.34 7.92
N ASP A 42 -13.29 0.81 6.88
CA ASP A 42 -11.91 1.15 6.50
C ASP A 42 -10.88 0.93 7.65
N ALA A 43 -11.06 -0.12 8.44
CA ALA A 43 -10.22 -0.43 9.61
C ALA A 43 -8.71 -0.47 9.29
N CYS A 44 -8.32 -0.88 8.08
CA CYS A 44 -6.94 -0.83 7.60
C CYS A 44 -6.33 0.58 7.58
N CYS A 45 -7.15 1.63 7.53
CA CYS A 45 -6.71 3.04 7.58
C CYS A 45 -6.71 3.62 8.99
N SER A 46 -6.90 2.83 10.05
CA SER A 46 -6.98 3.34 11.43
C SER A 46 -5.63 3.82 11.96
N TYR A 47 -4.53 3.23 11.50
CA TYR A 47 -3.21 3.45 12.11
C TYR A 47 -2.31 4.41 11.33
N GLY A 48 -2.73 4.88 10.16
CA GLY A 48 -1.86 5.60 9.24
C GLY A 48 -0.90 4.64 8.51
N THR A 49 0.03 5.20 7.74
CA THR A 49 0.96 4.43 6.92
C THR A 49 2.29 5.14 6.77
N ASP A 50 3.32 4.39 6.43
CA ASP A 50 4.62 4.92 6.04
C ASP A 50 4.56 5.51 4.63
N VAL A 51 5.24 6.63 4.44
CA VAL A 51 5.27 7.41 3.20
C VAL A 51 6.69 7.82 2.92
N ASP A 52 7.21 7.45 1.77
CA ASP A 52 8.55 7.85 1.34
C ASP A 52 8.67 9.37 1.19
N THR A 53 9.90 9.87 1.36
CA THR A 53 10.18 11.31 1.33
C THR A 53 9.83 11.94 -0.03
N GLU A 54 10.03 11.23 -1.13
CA GLU A 54 9.70 11.73 -2.46
C GLU A 54 8.18 11.81 -2.66
N ASN A 55 7.43 10.82 -2.18
CA ASN A 55 5.97 10.86 -2.22
C ASN A 55 5.42 12.01 -1.36
N VAL A 56 6.00 12.26 -0.17
CA VAL A 56 5.66 13.44 0.64
C VAL A 56 5.84 14.73 -0.15
N GLN A 57 6.93 14.86 -0.95
CA GLN A 57 7.13 16.06 -1.78
C GLN A 57 6.09 16.15 -2.90
N ARG A 58 5.76 15.02 -3.54
CA ARG A 58 4.70 14.98 -4.57
C ARG A 58 3.35 15.40 -3.99
N ILE A 59 2.97 14.88 -2.81
CA ILE A 59 1.72 15.27 -2.10
C ILE A 59 1.75 16.76 -1.77
N LYS A 60 2.86 17.29 -1.23
CA LYS A 60 3.01 18.70 -0.88
C LYS A 60 2.96 19.64 -2.08
N ALA A 61 3.35 19.19 -3.27
CA ALA A 61 3.21 19.97 -4.49
C ALA A 61 1.74 20.29 -4.84
N HIS A 62 0.80 19.49 -4.36
CA HIS A 62 -0.65 19.68 -4.52
C HIS A 62 -1.33 20.23 -3.26
N ALA A 63 -0.55 20.78 -2.30
CA ALA A 63 -1.03 21.03 -0.93
C ALA A 63 -2.28 21.89 -0.85
N GLU A 64 -2.40 22.95 -1.63
CA GLU A 64 -3.56 23.86 -1.57
C GLU A 64 -4.85 23.15 -2.03
N ALA A 65 -4.80 22.50 -3.19
CA ALA A 65 -5.95 21.79 -3.75
C ALA A 65 -6.32 20.55 -2.91
N LEU A 66 -5.32 19.81 -2.43
CA LEU A 66 -5.55 18.63 -1.62
C LEU A 66 -6.10 18.99 -0.22
N GLU A 67 -5.64 20.09 0.39
CA GLU A 67 -6.18 20.59 1.67
C GLU A 67 -7.66 20.99 1.51
N ALA A 68 -7.99 21.68 0.42
CA ALA A 68 -9.39 22.03 0.09
C ALA A 68 -10.26 20.78 -0.13
N HIS A 69 -9.73 19.76 -0.83
CA HIS A 69 -10.43 18.51 -1.09
C HIS A 69 -10.65 17.67 0.18
N THR A 70 -9.62 17.55 1.02
CA THR A 70 -9.67 16.69 2.21
C THR A 70 -10.38 17.36 3.39
N GLY A 71 -10.36 18.68 3.48
CA GLY A 71 -10.79 19.44 4.65
C GLY A 71 -9.91 19.20 5.88
N VAL A 72 -8.75 18.57 5.72
CA VAL A 72 -7.78 18.31 6.78
C VAL A 72 -6.62 19.28 6.64
N PRO A 73 -6.29 20.08 7.69
CA PRO A 73 -5.15 20.99 7.65
C PRO A 73 -3.86 20.25 7.28
N ARG A 74 -3.05 20.83 6.40
CA ARG A 74 -1.78 20.20 5.95
C ARG A 74 -0.79 19.93 7.09
N SER A 75 -0.88 20.66 8.21
CA SER A 75 -0.12 20.38 9.43
C SER A 75 -0.47 19.05 10.09
N GLU A 76 -1.63 18.47 9.74
CA GLU A 76 -2.12 17.20 10.27
C GLU A 76 -1.90 16.01 9.33
N TRP A 77 -1.21 16.18 8.22
CA TRP A 77 -1.02 15.10 7.24
C TRP A 77 0.07 14.10 7.64
N PHE A 78 1.21 14.59 8.12
CA PHE A 78 2.39 13.77 8.43
C PHE A 78 2.90 14.03 9.84
N SER A 79 3.55 13.03 10.45
CA SER A 79 4.11 13.14 11.81
C SER A 79 5.18 14.21 11.92
N GLY A 80 5.91 14.47 10.87
CA GLY A 80 7.04 15.41 10.85
C GLY A 80 8.37 14.77 11.22
N ASP A 81 8.38 13.58 11.81
CA ASP A 81 9.58 12.79 12.05
C ASP A 81 9.93 12.01 10.78
N PHE A 82 11.21 11.98 10.42
CA PHE A 82 11.73 11.22 9.29
C PHE A 82 12.74 10.18 9.79
N TYR A 83 12.63 8.97 9.25
CA TYR A 83 13.47 7.83 9.60
C TYR A 83 14.23 7.39 8.36
N GLU A 84 15.56 7.18 8.50
CA GLU A 84 16.38 6.65 7.42
C GLU A 84 15.98 5.21 7.12
N ASP A 85 15.68 4.95 5.84
CA ASP A 85 15.37 3.62 5.34
C ASP A 85 15.59 3.57 3.84
N HIS A 86 16.53 2.75 3.39
CA HIS A 86 16.91 2.62 1.98
C HIS A 86 15.88 1.85 1.14
N GLU A 87 14.89 1.26 1.74
CA GLU A 87 13.78 0.63 1.01
C GLU A 87 12.73 1.66 0.55
N PHE A 88 12.78 2.89 1.04
CA PHE A 88 11.90 3.97 0.63
C PHE A 88 12.58 4.95 -0.32
N ALA A 89 11.84 5.47 -1.30
CA ALA A 89 12.34 6.48 -2.22
C ALA A 89 12.80 7.74 -1.47
N GLY A 90 14.00 8.22 -1.81
CA GLY A 90 14.68 9.27 -1.06
C GLY A 90 15.37 8.77 0.21
N ALA A 91 15.55 7.45 0.37
CA ALA A 91 16.24 6.77 1.48
C ALA A 91 15.69 7.13 2.87
N SER A 92 14.43 7.55 2.95
CA SER A 92 13.77 7.85 4.22
C SER A 92 12.25 7.88 4.08
N HIS A 93 11.57 7.67 5.18
CA HIS A 93 10.11 7.73 5.26
C HIS A 93 9.65 8.54 6.47
N THR A 94 8.39 8.93 6.46
CA THR A 94 7.60 9.44 7.58
C THR A 94 6.28 8.69 7.66
N ARG A 95 5.45 9.01 8.65
CA ARG A 95 4.11 8.42 8.75
C ARG A 95 3.02 9.46 8.52
N THR A 96 1.91 9.04 7.93
CA THR A 96 0.68 9.83 7.99
C THR A 96 0.21 9.93 9.43
N LYS A 97 -0.23 11.13 9.86
CA LYS A 97 -0.81 11.30 11.20
C LYS A 97 -2.15 10.59 11.34
N GLN A 98 -2.45 10.21 12.56
CA GLN A 98 -3.82 9.93 12.97
C GLN A 98 -4.51 11.26 13.30
N TYR A 99 -5.48 11.63 12.48
CA TYR A 99 -6.32 12.80 12.70
C TYR A 99 -7.74 12.32 13.05
N ARG A 100 -8.25 12.70 14.20
CA ARG A 100 -9.57 12.27 14.71
C ARG A 100 -9.73 10.74 14.74
N GLY A 101 -8.71 10.02 15.17
CA GLY A 101 -8.75 8.58 15.43
C GLY A 101 -8.51 7.66 14.24
N ALA A 102 -8.09 8.18 13.08
CA ALA A 102 -7.66 7.38 11.93
C ALA A 102 -6.73 8.19 11.03
N CYS A 103 -6.17 7.55 9.98
CA CYS A 103 -5.32 8.22 8.99
C CYS A 103 -5.93 9.58 8.56
N ALA A 104 -5.10 10.62 8.48
CA ALA A 104 -5.50 11.96 8.06
C ALA A 104 -6.23 11.98 6.70
N PHE A 105 -5.90 11.02 5.84
CA PHE A 105 -6.48 10.89 4.50
C PHE A 105 -7.64 9.89 4.39
N LEU A 106 -8.16 9.38 5.52
CA LEU A 106 -9.36 8.55 5.49
C LEU A 106 -10.60 9.41 5.17
N ASN A 107 -11.40 8.97 4.19
CA ASN A 107 -12.68 9.61 3.88
C ASN A 107 -13.73 9.26 4.94
N ARG A 108 -14.04 10.22 5.80
CA ARG A 108 -15.01 10.05 6.90
C ARG A 108 -16.46 10.31 6.50
N SER A 109 -16.66 10.91 5.33
CA SER A 109 -18.00 11.19 4.78
C SER A 109 -18.44 10.12 3.79
N GLY A 110 -17.55 9.18 3.48
CA GLY A 110 -17.76 8.10 2.52
C GLY A 110 -16.82 6.94 2.83
N ARG A 111 -16.22 6.35 1.79
CA ARG A 111 -15.32 5.21 1.87
C ARG A 111 -13.98 5.54 1.22
N GLY A 112 -12.93 4.85 1.67
CA GLY A 112 -11.63 4.84 1.05
C GLY A 112 -10.75 6.06 1.37
N CYS A 113 -9.77 6.30 0.53
CA CYS A 113 -8.69 7.27 0.73
C CYS A 113 -8.96 8.58 0.00
N LEU A 114 -8.84 9.71 0.69
CA LEU A 114 -9.01 11.07 0.12
C LEU A 114 -7.92 11.43 -0.89
N ILE A 115 -6.68 10.90 -0.76
CA ILE A 115 -5.67 11.06 -1.81
C ILE A 115 -6.13 10.36 -3.09
N HIS A 116 -6.67 9.14 -2.99
CA HIS A 116 -7.15 8.41 -4.15
C HIS A 116 -8.31 9.14 -4.85
N SER A 117 -9.33 9.59 -4.09
CA SER A 117 -10.44 10.35 -4.66
C SER A 117 -9.99 11.68 -5.28
N PHE A 118 -9.07 12.38 -4.64
CA PHE A 118 -8.46 13.59 -5.20
C PHE A 118 -7.80 13.32 -6.56
N CYS A 119 -7.02 12.25 -6.66
CA CYS A 119 -6.36 11.89 -7.92
C CYS A 119 -7.39 11.61 -9.03
N ILE A 120 -8.47 10.88 -8.72
CA ILE A 120 -9.56 10.63 -9.68
C ILE A 120 -10.18 11.95 -10.15
N ASP A 121 -10.54 12.83 -9.22
CA ASP A 121 -11.18 14.11 -9.52
C ASP A 121 -10.30 15.05 -10.35
N GLN A 122 -8.97 14.99 -10.13
CA GLN A 122 -7.98 15.81 -10.84
C GLN A 122 -7.41 15.13 -12.09
N HIS A 123 -7.86 13.91 -12.45
CA HIS A 123 -7.33 13.11 -13.55
C HIS A 123 -5.82 12.82 -13.43
N ILE A 124 -5.34 12.63 -12.20
CA ILE A 124 -3.98 12.24 -11.88
C ILE A 124 -3.93 10.72 -11.67
N ASP A 125 -2.89 10.05 -12.17
CA ASP A 125 -2.63 8.66 -11.78
C ASP A 125 -2.43 8.59 -10.27
N TYR A 126 -3.28 7.83 -9.56
CA TYR A 126 -3.23 7.77 -8.11
C TYR A 126 -1.91 7.24 -7.56
N HIS A 127 -1.17 6.44 -8.31
CA HIS A 127 0.16 5.96 -7.93
C HIS A 127 1.17 7.11 -7.77
N ALA A 128 0.92 8.26 -8.41
CA ALA A 128 1.79 9.42 -8.26
C ALA A 128 1.73 10.02 -6.84
N LEU A 129 0.60 9.92 -6.16
CA LEU A 129 0.38 10.57 -4.86
C LEU A 129 0.04 9.58 -3.73
N LYS A 130 -0.69 8.50 -4.00
CA LYS A 130 -1.03 7.51 -2.97
C LYS A 130 0.24 6.73 -2.57
N PRO A 131 0.56 6.59 -1.27
CA PRO A 131 1.75 5.86 -0.84
C PRO A 131 1.79 4.44 -1.39
N MET A 132 2.98 3.98 -1.81
CA MET A 132 3.17 2.62 -2.36
C MET A 132 2.66 1.55 -1.40
N VAL A 133 2.94 1.68 -0.10
CA VAL A 133 2.44 0.76 0.94
C VAL A 133 0.91 0.65 0.92
N CYS A 134 0.21 1.77 0.70
CA CYS A 134 -1.26 1.77 0.58
C CYS A 134 -1.76 1.22 -0.75
N CYS A 135 -0.96 1.30 -1.82
CA CYS A 135 -1.31 0.71 -3.11
C CYS A 135 -1.14 -0.81 -3.05
N LEU A 136 -0.03 -1.30 -2.52
CA LEU A 136 0.28 -2.72 -2.41
C LEU A 136 -0.61 -3.46 -1.38
N PHE A 137 -1.20 -2.75 -0.39
CA PHE A 137 -2.05 -3.41 0.62
C PHE A 137 -3.11 -4.33 -0.03
N PRO A 138 -3.25 -5.57 0.42
CA PRO A 138 -2.88 -6.17 1.71
C PRO A 138 -1.48 -6.81 1.77
N ILE A 139 -0.62 -6.55 0.82
CA ILE A 139 0.79 -6.95 0.81
C ILE A 139 1.65 -5.74 1.18
N THR A 140 2.80 -5.99 1.77
CA THR A 140 3.82 -4.99 2.08
C THR A 140 5.21 -5.56 1.84
N PHE A 141 6.24 -4.76 2.12
CA PHE A 141 7.64 -5.17 1.98
C PHE A 141 8.45 -4.75 3.21
N ASP A 142 9.48 -5.52 3.53
CA ASP A 142 10.49 -5.23 4.55
C ASP A 142 11.72 -6.12 4.31
N GLY A 143 12.91 -5.56 4.34
CA GLY A 143 14.18 -6.28 4.14
C GLY A 143 14.27 -7.02 2.80
N GLY A 144 13.70 -6.48 1.73
CA GLY A 144 13.64 -7.12 0.42
C GLY A 144 12.65 -8.30 0.33
N LEU A 145 11.82 -8.49 1.34
CA LEU A 145 10.78 -9.52 1.39
C LEU A 145 9.42 -8.90 1.06
N LEU A 146 8.73 -9.43 0.05
CA LEU A 146 7.32 -9.13 -0.20
C LEU A 146 6.45 -10.12 0.60
N HIS A 147 5.58 -9.61 1.49
CA HIS A 147 4.84 -10.43 2.44
C HIS A 147 3.47 -9.83 2.80
N PRO A 148 2.56 -10.60 3.46
CA PRO A 148 1.32 -10.06 3.99
C PRO A 148 1.59 -8.91 4.96
N SER A 149 0.75 -7.86 4.96
CA SER A 149 0.85 -6.80 5.97
C SER A 149 0.60 -7.35 7.38
N SER A 150 1.08 -6.64 8.42
CA SER A 150 0.95 -7.06 9.82
C SER A 150 -0.50 -7.29 10.24
N GLU A 151 -1.42 -6.46 9.75
CA GLU A 151 -2.85 -6.57 10.04
C GLU A 151 -3.49 -7.83 9.45
N ILE A 152 -2.87 -8.37 8.37
CA ILE A 152 -3.26 -9.66 7.79
C ILE A 152 -2.64 -10.81 8.57
N GLU A 153 -1.44 -10.63 9.12
CA GLU A 153 -0.74 -11.67 9.87
C GLU A 153 -1.37 -11.89 11.25
N ASP A 154 -1.71 -10.82 11.96
CA ASP A 154 -2.31 -10.88 13.29
C ASP A 154 -3.83 -11.14 13.27
N GLY A 155 -4.46 -11.13 12.09
CA GLY A 155 -5.88 -11.39 11.93
C GLY A 155 -6.79 -10.29 12.49
N SER A 156 -6.27 -9.07 12.68
CA SER A 156 -7.02 -7.95 13.28
C SER A 156 -8.10 -7.38 12.35
N LEU A 157 -8.03 -7.68 11.04
CA LEU A 157 -8.98 -7.16 10.07
C LEU A 157 -10.15 -8.11 9.83
N ILE A 158 -11.36 -7.57 9.89
CA ILE A 158 -12.62 -8.29 9.66
C ILE A 158 -12.78 -8.80 8.22
N CYS A 159 -11.99 -8.27 7.28
CA CYS A 159 -12.02 -8.60 5.84
C CYS A 159 -11.28 -9.90 5.49
N MET A 160 -10.77 -10.61 6.49
CA MET A 160 -9.96 -11.82 6.30
C MET A 160 -10.78 -13.02 5.84
N ASN A 161 -10.07 -13.95 5.17
CA ASN A 161 -10.53 -15.28 4.79
C ASN A 161 -11.67 -15.31 3.76
N ASP A 162 -11.96 -14.21 3.11
CA ASP A 162 -12.94 -14.10 2.03
C ASP A 162 -12.36 -13.40 0.80
N GLY A 163 -12.93 -13.65 -0.37
CA GLY A 163 -12.52 -13.01 -1.63
C GLY A 163 -11.28 -13.65 -2.28
N LEU A 164 -10.47 -12.82 -2.90
CA LEU A 164 -9.25 -13.19 -3.62
C LEU A 164 -8.11 -13.54 -2.65
N THR A 165 -7.12 -14.28 -3.14
CA THR A 165 -5.83 -14.36 -2.43
C THR A 165 -5.18 -12.98 -2.38
N LEU A 166 -4.25 -12.77 -1.44
CA LEU A 166 -3.56 -11.48 -1.34
C LEU A 166 -2.79 -11.15 -2.64
N TYR A 167 -2.22 -12.18 -3.29
CA TYR A 167 -1.54 -12.04 -4.57
C TYR A 167 -2.50 -11.61 -5.69
N GLU A 168 -3.62 -12.31 -5.85
CA GLU A 168 -4.64 -11.94 -6.84
C GLU A 168 -5.16 -10.52 -6.61
N ALA A 169 -5.35 -10.13 -5.35
CA ALA A 169 -5.81 -8.81 -4.97
C ALA A 169 -4.81 -7.69 -5.31
N ALA A 170 -3.51 -7.94 -5.10
CA ALA A 170 -2.44 -6.97 -5.32
C ALA A 170 -1.76 -7.12 -6.69
N HIS A 171 -2.20 -8.05 -7.55
CA HIS A 171 -1.52 -8.40 -8.81
C HIS A 171 -1.21 -7.18 -9.68
N ASN A 172 -2.20 -6.32 -9.93
CA ASN A 172 -2.03 -5.14 -10.77
C ASN A 172 -1.08 -4.11 -10.15
N GLU A 173 -1.09 -3.98 -8.83
CA GLU A 173 -0.19 -3.08 -8.10
C GLU A 173 1.25 -3.61 -8.12
N ILE A 174 1.43 -4.91 -7.95
CA ILE A 174 2.76 -5.55 -8.07
C ILE A 174 3.28 -5.39 -9.51
N LEU A 175 2.43 -5.59 -10.51
CA LEU A 175 2.79 -5.35 -11.92
C LEU A 175 3.20 -3.91 -12.16
N TYR A 176 2.46 -2.95 -11.63
CA TYR A 176 2.75 -1.53 -11.78
C TYR A 176 4.10 -1.14 -11.18
N TYR A 177 4.39 -1.60 -9.96
CA TYR A 177 5.61 -1.21 -9.26
C TYR A 177 6.85 -2.02 -9.65
N PHE A 178 6.71 -3.32 -9.94
CA PHE A 178 7.85 -4.23 -10.12
C PHE A 178 7.93 -4.85 -11.51
N GLY A 179 6.92 -4.67 -12.35
CA GLY A 179 6.92 -5.07 -13.75
C GLY A 179 6.66 -6.56 -14.00
N GLU A 180 6.61 -6.89 -15.27
CA GLU A 180 6.25 -8.23 -15.77
C GLU A 180 7.20 -9.34 -15.32
N GLY A 181 8.48 -9.00 -15.07
CA GLY A 181 9.48 -9.99 -14.66
C GLY A 181 9.17 -10.64 -13.31
N LEU A 182 8.78 -9.81 -12.31
CA LEU A 182 8.37 -10.33 -11.01
C LEU A 182 7.03 -11.07 -11.13
N ILE A 183 6.07 -10.53 -11.85
CA ILE A 183 4.76 -11.17 -12.06
C ILE A 183 4.91 -12.56 -12.65
N ALA A 184 5.71 -12.74 -13.71
CA ALA A 184 5.92 -14.03 -14.34
C ALA A 184 6.52 -15.08 -13.38
N GLU A 185 7.39 -14.64 -12.45
CA GLU A 185 7.92 -15.55 -11.43
C GLU A 185 6.87 -15.88 -10.37
N LEU A 186 6.08 -14.90 -9.93
CA LEU A 186 5.03 -15.11 -8.94
C LEU A 186 3.88 -15.96 -9.48
N ASP A 187 3.47 -15.80 -10.73
CA ASP A 187 2.47 -16.65 -11.40
C ASP A 187 2.91 -18.11 -11.43
N ALA A 188 4.17 -18.38 -11.84
CA ALA A 188 4.71 -19.73 -11.83
C ALA A 188 4.76 -20.36 -10.42
N LEU A 189 4.97 -19.53 -9.38
CA LEU A 189 4.91 -19.97 -7.98
C LEU A 189 3.48 -20.28 -7.52
N ALA A 190 2.51 -19.45 -7.92
CA ALA A 190 1.10 -19.65 -7.62
C ALA A 190 0.57 -20.97 -8.23
N GLU A 191 0.85 -21.21 -9.51
CA GLU A 191 0.46 -22.44 -10.21
C GLU A 191 1.05 -23.70 -9.56
N SER A 192 2.33 -23.65 -9.15
CA SER A 192 3.00 -24.78 -8.50
C SER A 192 2.42 -25.18 -7.16
N LYS A 193 1.60 -24.32 -6.53
CA LYS A 193 0.93 -24.59 -5.25
C LYS A 193 -0.49 -25.15 -5.42
N GLN A 194 -1.08 -24.99 -6.59
CA GLN A 194 -2.42 -25.51 -6.89
C GLN A 194 -2.37 -26.96 -7.44
N ALA A 195 -1.19 -27.44 -7.81
CA ALA A 195 -0.93 -28.80 -8.30
C ALA A 195 -0.54 -29.73 -7.13
#